data_058c0a88734802597491fc71786d69b8
#
_entry.id   058c0a88734802597491fc71786d69b8
#
_cell.length_a   1.000
_cell.length_b   1.000
_cell.length_c   1.000
_cell.angle_alpha   90.00
_cell.angle_beta   90.00
_cell.angle_gamma   90.00
#
_symmetry.space_group_name_H-M   'P 1'
#
loop_
_entity.id
_entity.type
_entity.pdbx_description
1 polymer ?
#
loop_
_entity_poly.entity_id
_entity_poly.type
_entity_poly.pdbx_seq_one_letter_code
_entity_poly.pdbx_strand_id
1 'polypeptide(L)'
;VFRRNSNMYCVYCGDKADTREHCPSRAFLNKPYPTDLPTVPACKKCNNGFSADERYTSLYITYLWEYYEKGNIDIFTSNDEDMSEIADARRAAEGFIQNPCSDKRIIRIFAKLAICHATYEISTGYYSQNHIMTITRVSYGIKPLLKSEEWKELECVEIISNEILPEIGSRAFRNIYVVQMETELADGTGYRVPMLLMDWVDVQEGFYKYQVYLKSGQIWVKMIIRDFLYCEVVMTLDDIGVRD
;
A
#
# COMPACT_ATOMS: atom_id res chain seq x y z
N VAL A 1 17.31 -15.81 3.43
CA VAL A 1 18.30 -15.87 2.34
C VAL A 1 17.55 -16.31 1.09
N PHE A 2 17.03 -15.34 0.32
CA PHE A 2 16.34 -15.63 -0.94
C PHE A 2 17.34 -16.18 -1.95
N ARG A 3 17.15 -17.43 -2.39
CA ARG A 3 17.90 -18.00 -3.50
C ARG A 3 17.68 -17.15 -4.72
N ARG A 4 18.77 -16.74 -5.39
CA ARG A 4 18.75 -16.17 -6.75
C ARG A 4 18.25 -17.24 -7.72
N ASN A 5 16.92 -17.38 -7.86
CA ASN A 5 16.37 -18.17 -8.96
C ASN A 5 16.45 -17.31 -10.23
N SER A 6 17.05 -17.86 -11.25
CA SER A 6 17.33 -17.24 -12.56
C SER A 6 16.06 -16.90 -13.38
N ASN A 7 14.87 -17.21 -12.90
CA ASN A 7 13.59 -16.96 -13.58
C ASN A 7 12.63 -16.23 -12.65
N MET A 8 12.92 -14.95 -12.37
CA MET A 8 11.97 -14.10 -11.65
C MET A 8 11.14 -13.31 -12.66
N TYR A 9 9.83 -13.22 -12.40
CA TYR A 9 8.91 -12.47 -13.24
C TYR A 9 8.56 -11.12 -12.60
N CYS A 10 8.33 -10.12 -13.43
CA CYS A 10 7.92 -8.80 -13.00
C CYS A 10 6.54 -8.87 -12.35
N VAL A 11 6.44 -8.41 -11.11
CA VAL A 11 5.18 -8.43 -10.32
C VAL A 11 4.07 -7.57 -10.92
N TYR A 12 4.40 -6.70 -11.86
CA TYR A 12 3.45 -5.77 -12.47
C TYR A 12 2.93 -6.22 -13.85
N CYS A 13 3.73 -6.90 -14.65
CA CYS A 13 3.34 -7.28 -16.00
C CYS A 13 3.58 -8.75 -16.36
N GLY A 14 4.21 -9.54 -15.48
CA GLY A 14 4.51 -10.94 -15.74
C GLY A 14 5.69 -11.19 -16.68
N ASP A 15 6.29 -10.17 -17.29
CA ASP A 15 7.50 -10.33 -18.11
C ASP A 15 8.70 -10.69 -17.23
N LYS A 16 9.80 -11.10 -17.88
CA LYS A 16 11.06 -11.39 -17.18
C LYS A 16 11.52 -10.16 -16.39
N ALA A 17 11.79 -10.35 -15.09
CA ALA A 17 12.33 -9.32 -14.23
C ALA A 17 13.86 -9.19 -14.44
N ASP A 18 14.34 -7.96 -14.63
CA ASP A 18 15.76 -7.61 -14.79
C ASP A 18 16.21 -6.53 -13.79
N THR A 19 15.30 -6.04 -12.96
CA THR A 19 15.54 -5.09 -11.87
C THR A 19 14.81 -5.50 -10.60
N ARG A 20 14.96 -4.69 -9.55
CA ARG A 20 14.20 -4.80 -8.31
C ARG A 20 13.63 -3.44 -7.93
N GLU A 21 12.37 -3.45 -7.48
CA GLU A 21 11.66 -2.29 -6.98
C GLU A 21 11.63 -2.31 -5.45
N HIS A 22 11.81 -1.15 -4.81
CA HIS A 22 11.69 -1.03 -3.35
C HIS A 22 10.23 -1.06 -2.91
N CYS A 23 9.99 -1.67 -1.76
CA CYS A 23 8.66 -1.83 -1.20
C CYS A 23 8.59 -1.21 0.22
N PRO A 24 8.00 -0.01 0.37
CA PRO A 24 7.46 0.88 -0.66
C PRO A 24 8.55 1.59 -1.47
N SER A 25 8.14 2.25 -2.56
CA SER A 25 9.04 3.13 -3.30
C SER A 25 9.58 4.25 -2.42
N ARG A 26 10.87 4.58 -2.60
CA ARG A 26 11.56 5.63 -1.84
C ARG A 26 10.96 7.01 -2.01
N ALA A 27 10.17 7.25 -3.07
CA ALA A 27 9.47 8.50 -3.30
C ALA A 27 8.47 8.86 -2.18
N PHE A 28 8.02 7.84 -1.42
CA PHE A 28 7.04 7.99 -0.32
C PHE A 28 7.68 7.93 1.06
N LEU A 29 9.01 7.94 1.15
CA LEU A 29 9.76 7.89 2.39
C LEU A 29 10.62 9.15 2.56
N ASN A 30 10.99 9.44 3.81
CA ASN A 30 11.89 10.52 4.13
C ASN A 30 13.34 10.02 4.28
N LYS A 31 14.32 10.88 4.06
CA LYS A 31 15.74 10.58 4.34
C LYS A 31 16.06 10.78 5.82
N PRO A 32 16.89 9.93 6.44
CA PRO A 32 17.52 8.75 5.88
C PRO A 32 16.53 7.62 5.65
N TYR A 33 16.66 6.88 4.54
CA TYR A 33 15.80 5.75 4.25
C TYR A 33 16.08 4.56 5.18
N PRO A 34 15.07 3.74 5.52
CA PRO A 34 15.29 2.49 6.23
C PRO A 34 16.28 1.58 5.49
N THR A 35 17.23 1.01 6.22
CA THR A 35 18.31 0.19 5.65
C THR A 35 17.84 -1.18 5.16
N ASP A 36 16.72 -1.66 5.69
CA ASP A 36 16.14 -2.98 5.46
C ASP A 36 14.90 -2.96 4.56
N LEU A 37 14.78 -1.95 3.69
CA LEU A 37 13.67 -1.86 2.74
C LEU A 37 13.62 -3.11 1.86
N PRO A 38 12.49 -3.85 1.88
CA PRO A 38 12.31 -5.00 1.01
C PRO A 38 12.26 -4.58 -0.45
N THR A 39 12.48 -5.54 -1.33
CA THR A 39 12.38 -5.32 -2.78
C THR A 39 11.64 -6.46 -3.44
N VAL A 40 10.90 -6.15 -4.51
CA VAL A 40 10.21 -7.13 -5.35
C VAL A 40 10.81 -7.17 -6.76
N PRO A 41 10.68 -8.30 -7.49
CA PRO A 41 11.14 -8.38 -8.87
C PRO A 41 10.34 -7.44 -9.78
N ALA A 42 11.03 -6.68 -10.62
CA ALA A 42 10.42 -5.80 -11.62
C ALA A 42 11.22 -5.79 -12.91
N CYS A 43 10.57 -5.57 -14.06
CA CYS A 43 11.31 -5.27 -15.29
C CYS A 43 11.59 -3.77 -15.38
N LYS A 44 12.66 -3.40 -16.09
CA LYS A 44 13.03 -1.99 -16.30
C LYS A 44 11.91 -1.15 -16.88
N LYS A 45 11.12 -1.72 -17.81
CA LYS A 45 9.99 -1.02 -18.43
C LYS A 45 8.95 -0.59 -17.37
N CYS A 46 8.55 -1.50 -16.48
CA CYS A 46 7.62 -1.18 -15.41
C CYS A 46 8.25 -0.25 -14.38
N ASN A 47 9.44 -0.58 -13.88
CA ASN A 47 10.14 0.19 -12.84
C ASN A 47 10.35 1.65 -13.28
N ASN A 48 10.91 1.88 -14.46
CA ASN A 48 11.10 3.23 -14.99
C ASN A 48 9.78 3.90 -15.40
N GLY A 49 8.80 3.11 -15.86
CA GLY A 49 7.50 3.61 -16.29
C GLY A 49 6.62 4.17 -15.17
N PHE A 50 6.96 3.94 -13.91
CA PHE A 50 6.28 4.52 -12.75
C PHE A 50 6.92 5.81 -12.24
N SER A 51 8.19 6.09 -12.58
CA SER A 51 8.98 7.13 -11.93
C SER A 51 8.36 8.54 -12.00
N ALA A 52 7.80 8.92 -13.15
CA ALA A 52 7.14 10.22 -13.32
C ALA A 52 5.86 10.31 -12.48
N ASP A 53 5.03 9.26 -12.51
CA ASP A 53 3.79 9.21 -11.74
C ASP A 53 4.07 9.15 -10.22
N GLU A 54 5.15 8.49 -9.79
CA GLU A 54 5.59 8.47 -8.39
C GLU A 54 5.99 9.86 -7.90
N ARG A 55 6.81 10.55 -8.68
CA ARG A 55 7.21 11.93 -8.37
C ARG A 55 5.99 12.83 -8.27
N TYR A 56 5.09 12.77 -9.25
CA TYR A 56 3.86 13.51 -9.26
C TYR A 56 2.97 13.20 -8.03
N THR A 57 2.76 11.91 -7.71
CA THR A 57 1.94 11.49 -6.56
C THR A 57 2.57 11.93 -5.24
N SER A 58 3.90 11.86 -5.12
CA SER A 58 4.61 12.34 -3.93
C SER A 58 4.46 13.85 -3.74
N LEU A 59 4.57 14.63 -4.81
CA LEU A 59 4.31 16.07 -4.80
C LEU A 59 2.86 16.37 -4.40
N TYR A 60 1.90 15.69 -5.01
CA TYR A 60 0.48 15.82 -4.69
C TYR A 60 0.19 15.60 -3.21
N ILE A 61 0.71 14.51 -2.62
CA ILE A 61 0.55 14.23 -1.18
C ILE A 61 1.21 15.32 -0.34
N THR A 62 2.39 15.79 -0.75
CA THR A 62 3.08 16.89 -0.06
C THR A 62 2.26 18.17 -0.06
N TYR A 63 1.65 18.52 -1.20
CA TYR A 63 0.78 19.68 -1.30
C TYR A 63 -0.45 19.57 -0.41
N LEU A 64 -1.14 18.43 -0.43
CA LEU A 64 -2.28 18.19 0.43
C LEU A 64 -1.91 18.34 1.91
N TRP A 65 -0.81 17.70 2.31
CA TRP A 65 -0.34 17.73 3.70
C TRP A 65 0.00 19.15 4.14
N GLU A 66 0.73 19.90 3.33
CA GLU A 66 1.11 21.27 3.68
C GLU A 66 -0.08 22.22 3.70
N TYR A 67 -1.01 22.05 2.76
CA TYR A 67 -2.24 22.85 2.72
C TYR A 67 -3.09 22.67 3.98
N TYR A 68 -3.32 21.42 4.40
CA TYR A 68 -4.22 21.12 5.50
C TYR A 68 -3.57 21.22 6.88
N GLU A 69 -2.29 20.85 7.01
CA GLU A 69 -1.60 20.85 8.30
C GLU A 69 -0.92 22.18 8.63
N LYS A 70 -0.40 22.86 7.62
CA LYS A 70 0.35 24.10 7.82
C LYS A 70 -0.37 25.37 7.38
N GLY A 71 -1.47 25.23 6.62
CA GLY A 71 -2.20 26.37 6.07
C GLY A 71 -1.38 27.22 5.09
N ASN A 72 -0.32 26.67 4.52
CA ASN A 72 0.64 27.40 3.69
C ASN A 72 0.85 26.73 2.33
N ILE A 73 0.64 27.49 1.25
CA ILE A 73 0.73 27.00 -0.14
C ILE A 73 2.06 27.45 -0.81
N ASP A 74 2.86 28.31 -0.15
CA ASP A 74 4.00 29.00 -0.78
C ASP A 74 5.34 28.25 -0.76
N ILE A 75 5.34 26.94 -0.63
CA ILE A 75 6.55 26.14 -0.30
C ILE A 75 7.50 25.93 -1.48
N PHE A 76 7.05 26.15 -2.69
CA PHE A 76 7.85 25.89 -3.90
C PHE A 76 8.24 27.17 -4.65
N THR A 77 8.88 28.12 -3.97
CA THR A 77 9.45 29.30 -4.61
C THR A 77 10.94 29.18 -4.95
N SER A 78 11.55 28.01 -4.80
CA SER A 78 12.98 27.80 -5.08
C SER A 78 13.24 26.97 -6.31
N ASN A 79 13.68 27.62 -7.37
CA ASN A 79 14.66 27.17 -8.40
C ASN A 79 14.55 25.79 -9.05
N ASP A 80 13.37 25.16 -9.17
CA ASP A 80 13.29 23.83 -9.77
C ASP A 80 12.75 23.87 -11.22
N GLU A 81 13.49 23.17 -12.09
CA GLU A 81 13.36 23.15 -13.55
C GLU A 81 12.04 22.53 -14.08
N ASP A 82 11.12 22.12 -13.19
CA ASP A 82 9.88 21.42 -13.58
C ASP A 82 8.61 22.08 -13.03
N MET A 83 8.48 23.39 -13.26
CA MET A 83 7.33 24.20 -12.83
C MET A 83 5.98 23.68 -13.33
N SER A 84 5.94 22.95 -14.44
CA SER A 84 4.69 22.42 -15.01
C SER A 84 4.14 21.25 -14.19
N GLU A 85 4.99 20.29 -13.82
CA GLU A 85 4.59 19.11 -13.04
C GLU A 85 4.16 19.51 -11.61
N ILE A 86 4.86 20.47 -11.02
CA ILE A 86 4.51 21.06 -9.73
C ILE A 86 3.15 21.75 -9.81
N ALA A 87 2.91 22.56 -10.85
CA ALA A 87 1.62 23.23 -11.05
C ALA A 87 0.47 22.23 -11.29
N ASP A 88 0.73 21.12 -11.98
CA ASP A 88 -0.25 20.06 -12.19
C ASP A 88 -0.59 19.33 -10.89
N ALA A 89 0.41 18.95 -10.10
CA ALA A 89 0.19 18.31 -8.81
C ALA A 89 -0.57 19.22 -7.83
N ARG A 90 -0.27 20.52 -7.84
CA ARG A 90 -1.00 21.52 -7.06
C ARG A 90 -2.47 21.62 -7.50
N ARG A 91 -2.74 21.78 -8.80
CA ARG A 91 -4.13 21.83 -9.32
C ARG A 91 -4.93 20.57 -8.97
N ALA A 92 -4.28 19.39 -9.04
CA ALA A 92 -4.91 18.15 -8.64
C ALA A 92 -5.23 18.11 -7.15
N ALA A 93 -4.34 18.62 -6.30
CA ALA A 93 -4.56 18.71 -4.86
C ALA A 93 -5.70 19.69 -4.52
N GLU A 94 -5.75 20.85 -5.17
CA GLU A 94 -6.85 21.82 -5.05
C GLU A 94 -8.18 21.23 -5.53
N GLY A 95 -8.15 20.42 -6.58
CA GLY A 95 -9.34 19.69 -7.13
C GLY A 95 -9.78 18.50 -6.28
N PHE A 96 -8.95 18.02 -5.36
CA PHE A 96 -9.27 16.84 -4.53
C PHE A 96 -10.55 17.03 -3.70
N ILE A 97 -10.78 18.24 -3.17
CA ILE A 97 -11.96 18.57 -2.37
C ILE A 97 -13.24 18.41 -3.20
N GLN A 98 -13.18 18.70 -4.51
CA GLN A 98 -14.33 18.65 -5.40
C GLN A 98 -14.61 17.25 -5.95
N ASN A 99 -13.56 16.45 -6.18
CA ASN A 99 -13.68 15.12 -6.76
C ASN A 99 -12.54 14.19 -6.29
N PRO A 100 -12.62 13.65 -5.06
CA PRO A 100 -11.62 12.72 -4.55
C PRO A 100 -11.55 11.47 -5.45
N CYS A 101 -10.37 10.89 -5.58
CA CYS A 101 -10.11 9.63 -6.29
C CYS A 101 -10.27 9.66 -7.83
N SER A 102 -10.15 10.81 -8.49
CA SER A 102 -10.31 10.91 -9.95
C SER A 102 -9.01 10.85 -10.76
N ASP A 103 -7.86 11.20 -10.17
CA ASP A 103 -6.59 11.23 -10.90
C ASP A 103 -6.03 9.83 -11.15
N LYS A 104 -5.98 9.43 -12.42
CA LYS A 104 -5.53 8.10 -12.85
C LYS A 104 -4.06 7.82 -12.51
N ARG A 105 -3.20 8.85 -12.46
CA ARG A 105 -1.78 8.69 -12.10
C ARG A 105 -1.66 8.30 -10.63
N ILE A 106 -2.39 8.97 -9.75
CA ILE A 106 -2.43 8.70 -8.32
C ILE A 106 -2.97 7.30 -8.04
N ILE A 107 -4.12 6.96 -8.66
CA ILE A 107 -4.72 5.62 -8.55
C ILE A 107 -3.74 4.54 -9.01
N ARG A 108 -3.04 4.77 -10.13
CA ARG A 108 -2.03 3.85 -10.67
C ARG A 108 -0.88 3.62 -9.68
N ILE A 109 -0.43 4.66 -8.99
CA ILE A 109 0.66 4.54 -8.02
C ILE A 109 0.20 3.85 -6.74
N PHE A 110 -0.99 4.13 -6.23
CA PHE A 110 -1.53 3.40 -5.08
C PHE A 110 -1.71 1.90 -5.41
N ALA A 111 -2.20 1.58 -6.60
CA ALA A 111 -2.27 0.20 -7.09
C ALA A 111 -0.87 -0.45 -7.16
N LYS A 112 0.13 0.27 -7.69
CA LYS A 112 1.52 -0.19 -7.74
C LYS A 112 2.09 -0.48 -6.35
N LEU A 113 1.90 0.40 -5.38
CA LEU A 113 2.36 0.22 -4.01
C LEU A 113 1.66 -0.99 -3.35
N ALA A 114 0.36 -1.15 -3.58
CA ALA A 114 -0.38 -2.28 -3.05
C ALA A 114 0.09 -3.63 -3.64
N ILE A 115 0.30 -3.72 -4.94
CA ILE A 115 0.87 -4.92 -5.59
C ILE A 115 2.24 -5.24 -4.99
N CYS A 116 3.07 -4.22 -4.76
CA CYS A 116 4.39 -4.38 -4.15
C CYS A 116 4.30 -5.01 -2.76
N HIS A 117 3.45 -4.45 -1.87
CA HIS A 117 3.26 -4.98 -0.52
C HIS A 117 2.64 -6.37 -0.53
N ALA A 118 1.57 -6.59 -1.29
CA ALA A 118 0.92 -7.88 -1.39
C ALA A 118 1.89 -8.96 -1.87
N THR A 119 2.69 -8.66 -2.91
CA THR A 119 3.71 -9.58 -3.41
C THR A 119 4.74 -9.93 -2.35
N TYR A 120 5.20 -8.95 -1.60
CA TYR A 120 6.23 -9.18 -0.58
C TYR A 120 5.70 -9.97 0.63
N GLU A 121 4.44 -9.72 1.03
CA GLU A 121 3.89 -10.28 2.27
C GLU A 121 3.18 -11.63 2.10
N ILE A 122 2.52 -11.86 0.95
CA ILE A 122 1.66 -13.05 0.79
C ILE A 122 2.43 -14.24 0.21
N SER A 123 3.67 -14.03 -0.24
CA SER A 123 4.54 -15.08 -0.68
C SER A 123 4.87 -15.23 -2.15
N THR A 124 6.06 -15.58 -2.28
CA THR A 124 6.82 -15.99 -3.44
C THR A 124 6.32 -17.24 -4.16
N GLY A 125 5.49 -18.08 -3.53
CA GLY A 125 4.97 -19.32 -4.14
C GLY A 125 3.87 -19.11 -5.18
N TYR A 126 3.17 -17.98 -5.11
CA TYR A 126 2.05 -17.63 -5.99
C TYR A 126 2.45 -16.87 -7.26
N TYR A 127 3.69 -16.38 -7.34
CA TYR A 127 4.15 -15.61 -8.47
C TYR A 127 4.85 -16.49 -9.51
N SER A 128 4.07 -17.33 -10.13
CA SER A 128 4.44 -17.89 -11.44
C SER A 128 4.07 -16.88 -12.53
N GLN A 129 4.59 -17.11 -13.74
CA GLN A 129 4.27 -16.29 -14.92
C GLN A 129 2.75 -16.10 -15.16
N ASN A 130 1.93 -16.89 -14.50
CA ASN A 130 0.50 -17.02 -14.75
C ASN A 130 -0.40 -16.33 -13.71
N HIS A 131 0.16 -15.72 -12.66
CA HIS A 131 -0.64 -15.06 -11.64
C HIS A 131 -0.42 -13.55 -11.68
N ILE A 132 -1.42 -12.80 -12.07
CA ILE A 132 -1.46 -11.33 -12.00
C ILE A 132 -2.53 -10.95 -10.99
N MET A 133 -2.20 -9.97 -10.13
CA MET A 133 -3.19 -9.38 -9.24
C MET A 133 -4.04 -8.39 -10.02
N THR A 134 -5.34 -8.59 -10.02
CA THR A 134 -6.30 -7.64 -10.61
C THR A 134 -6.81 -6.71 -9.54
N ILE A 135 -6.62 -5.40 -9.76
CA ILE A 135 -7.15 -4.35 -8.90
C ILE A 135 -8.65 -4.26 -9.09
N THR A 136 -9.41 -4.46 -8.02
CA THR A 136 -10.88 -4.35 -8.02
C THR A 136 -11.37 -3.02 -7.47
N ARG A 137 -10.63 -2.44 -6.52
CA ARG A 137 -10.98 -1.15 -5.92
C ARG A 137 -9.74 -0.41 -5.44
N VAL A 138 -9.72 0.91 -5.63
CA VAL A 138 -8.80 1.84 -4.98
C VAL A 138 -9.62 2.95 -4.36
N SER A 139 -9.43 3.20 -3.07
CA SER A 139 -10.02 4.33 -2.35
C SER A 139 -8.95 5.01 -1.50
N TYR A 140 -9.04 6.31 -1.35
CA TYR A 140 -8.15 7.06 -0.48
C TYR A 140 -8.84 8.31 0.08
N GLY A 141 -8.35 8.80 1.20
CA GLY A 141 -8.86 9.98 1.87
C GLY A 141 -7.75 10.64 2.70
N ILE A 142 -8.02 11.83 3.17
CA ILE A 142 -7.11 12.57 4.03
C ILE A 142 -7.73 12.83 5.40
N LYS A 143 -6.92 12.72 6.45
CA LYS A 143 -7.33 12.86 7.85
C LYS A 143 -8.19 14.09 8.15
N PRO A 144 -7.87 15.31 7.67
CA PRO A 144 -8.67 16.49 7.97
C PRO A 144 -10.09 16.50 7.37
N LEU A 145 -10.37 15.66 6.39
CA LEU A 145 -11.70 15.55 5.76
C LEU A 145 -12.55 14.40 6.35
N LEU A 146 -11.97 13.61 7.23
CA LEU A 146 -12.64 12.51 7.93
C LEU A 146 -12.99 12.94 9.35
N LYS A 147 -14.06 12.37 9.90
CA LYS A 147 -14.35 12.53 11.34
C LYS A 147 -13.28 11.79 12.15
N SER A 148 -13.05 12.25 13.37
CA SER A 148 -12.04 11.63 14.25
C SER A 148 -12.30 10.15 14.50
N GLU A 149 -13.56 9.76 14.61
CA GLU A 149 -13.97 8.36 14.78
C GLU A 149 -13.70 7.53 13.52
N GLU A 150 -14.01 8.08 12.33
CA GLU A 150 -13.75 7.42 11.04
C GLU A 150 -12.25 7.19 10.83
N TRP A 151 -11.41 8.18 11.17
CA TRP A 151 -9.96 8.00 11.10
C TRP A 151 -9.46 6.90 12.05
N LYS A 152 -9.95 6.88 13.28
CA LYS A 152 -9.59 5.84 14.25
C LYS A 152 -10.01 4.45 13.80
N GLU A 153 -11.18 4.30 13.16
CA GLU A 153 -11.63 3.04 12.59
C GLU A 153 -10.70 2.58 11.45
N LEU A 154 -10.23 3.50 10.60
CA LEU A 154 -9.28 3.19 9.54
C LEU A 154 -7.91 2.75 10.07
N GLU A 155 -7.49 3.31 11.22
CA GLU A 155 -6.23 2.96 11.88
C GLU A 155 -6.32 1.70 12.77
N CYS A 156 -7.49 1.12 12.94
CA CYS A 156 -7.64 -0.08 13.75
C CYS A 156 -6.86 -1.28 13.21
N VAL A 157 -6.52 -2.19 14.12
CA VAL A 157 -6.05 -3.52 13.77
C VAL A 157 -7.15 -4.29 13.05
N GLU A 158 -6.79 -5.13 12.11
CA GLU A 158 -7.77 -5.93 11.37
C GLU A 158 -7.91 -7.32 11.97
N ILE A 159 -9.16 -7.77 12.06
CA ILE A 159 -9.45 -9.17 12.34
C ILE A 159 -9.26 -9.94 11.03
N ILE A 160 -8.32 -10.88 11.02
CA ILE A 160 -8.01 -11.67 9.84
C ILE A 160 -8.49 -13.10 9.97
N SER A 161 -8.84 -13.72 8.83
CA SER A 161 -9.10 -15.15 8.77
C SER A 161 -7.79 -15.93 8.81
N ASN A 162 -7.86 -17.20 9.23
CA ASN A 162 -6.72 -18.11 9.23
C ASN A 162 -6.56 -18.89 7.91
N GLU A 163 -7.35 -18.57 6.88
CA GLU A 163 -7.34 -19.30 5.61
C GLU A 163 -6.02 -19.13 4.87
N ILE A 164 -5.54 -17.90 4.79
CA ILE A 164 -4.22 -17.59 4.22
C ILE A 164 -3.58 -16.50 5.06
N LEU A 165 -2.45 -16.81 5.64
CA LEU A 165 -1.63 -15.87 6.41
C LEU A 165 -0.49 -15.32 5.54
N PRO A 166 0.03 -14.13 5.87
CA PRO A 166 1.30 -13.65 5.32
C PRO A 166 2.41 -14.68 5.47
N GLU A 167 3.40 -14.65 4.57
CA GLU A 167 4.51 -15.59 4.58
C GLU A 167 5.28 -15.55 5.89
N ILE A 168 5.59 -16.71 6.44
CA ILE A 168 6.36 -16.85 7.69
C ILE A 168 7.70 -16.10 7.56
N GLY A 169 7.90 -15.14 8.47
CA GLY A 169 9.09 -14.30 8.48
C GLY A 169 8.96 -12.99 7.70
N SER A 170 7.85 -12.76 6.99
CA SER A 170 7.53 -11.46 6.42
C SER A 170 7.28 -10.41 7.50
N ARG A 171 7.23 -9.14 7.11
CA ARG A 171 6.95 -8.06 8.06
C ARG A 171 5.52 -8.15 8.59
N ALA A 172 4.54 -8.39 7.72
CA ALA A 172 3.15 -8.52 8.10
C ALA A 172 2.95 -9.73 9.04
N PHE A 173 3.58 -10.89 8.76
CA PHE A 173 3.49 -12.06 9.64
C PHE A 173 3.96 -11.76 11.07
N ARG A 174 5.01 -10.96 11.25
CA ARG A 174 5.52 -10.57 12.56
C ARG A 174 4.62 -9.62 13.34
N ASN A 175 3.65 -9.00 12.67
CA ASN A 175 2.65 -8.10 13.25
C ASN A 175 1.28 -8.78 13.44
N ILE A 176 1.22 -10.12 13.33
CA ILE A 176 0.03 -10.89 13.68
C ILE A 176 0.15 -11.34 15.12
N TYR A 177 -0.92 -11.16 15.88
CA TYR A 177 -1.04 -11.66 17.25
C TYR A 177 -2.42 -12.27 17.50
N VAL A 178 -2.46 -13.17 18.50
CA VAL A 178 -3.68 -13.87 18.90
C VAL A 178 -4.23 -13.21 20.15
N VAL A 179 -5.49 -12.82 20.11
CA VAL A 179 -6.25 -12.40 21.28
C VAL A 179 -7.33 -13.42 21.60
N GLN A 180 -7.62 -13.58 22.88
CA GLN A 180 -8.75 -14.40 23.35
C GLN A 180 -9.94 -13.47 23.59
N MET A 181 -10.97 -13.60 22.77
CA MET A 181 -12.23 -12.90 22.97
C MET A 181 -13.13 -13.75 23.89
N GLU A 182 -13.56 -13.19 24.99
CA GLU A 182 -14.56 -13.82 25.84
C GLU A 182 -15.94 -13.47 25.33
N THR A 183 -16.77 -14.47 25.11
CA THR A 183 -18.17 -14.31 24.71
C THR A 183 -19.03 -15.23 25.56
N GLU A 184 -20.29 -14.86 25.75
CA GLU A 184 -21.28 -15.62 26.54
C GLU A 184 -22.48 -15.93 25.65
N LEU A 185 -22.93 -17.17 25.71
CA LEU A 185 -24.18 -17.57 25.06
C LEU A 185 -25.39 -17.11 25.89
N ALA A 186 -26.57 -17.17 25.26
CA ALA A 186 -27.83 -16.84 25.90
C ALA A 186 -28.18 -17.72 27.11
N ASP A 187 -27.55 -18.89 27.25
CA ASP A 187 -27.68 -19.80 28.38
C ASP A 187 -26.68 -19.55 29.52
N GLY A 188 -25.85 -18.51 29.41
CA GLY A 188 -24.85 -18.16 30.39
C GLY A 188 -23.51 -18.92 30.24
N THR A 189 -23.36 -19.77 29.20
CA THR A 189 -22.11 -20.48 28.95
C THR A 189 -21.07 -19.55 28.35
N GLY A 190 -19.94 -19.36 29.06
CA GLY A 190 -18.82 -18.55 28.57
C GLY A 190 -17.88 -19.33 27.66
N TYR A 191 -17.42 -18.73 26.59
CA TYR A 191 -16.37 -19.27 25.73
C TYR A 191 -15.23 -18.30 25.53
N ARG A 192 -14.09 -18.88 25.18
CA ARG A 192 -12.92 -18.13 24.70
C ARG A 192 -12.71 -18.49 23.24
N VAL A 193 -12.83 -17.48 22.39
CA VAL A 193 -12.59 -17.64 20.95
C VAL A 193 -11.27 -16.96 20.60
N PRO A 194 -10.29 -17.71 20.08
CA PRO A 194 -9.06 -17.11 19.60
C PRO A 194 -9.34 -16.33 18.30
N MET A 195 -8.88 -15.09 18.25
CA MET A 195 -8.95 -14.23 17.08
C MET A 195 -7.56 -13.82 16.66
N LEU A 196 -7.32 -13.85 15.35
CA LEU A 196 -6.10 -13.34 14.76
C LEU A 196 -6.27 -11.86 14.42
N LEU A 197 -5.38 -11.05 14.93
CA LEU A 197 -5.34 -9.62 14.65
C LEU A 197 -4.08 -9.29 13.86
N MET A 198 -4.22 -8.46 12.83
CA MET A 198 -3.13 -7.89 12.05
C MET A 198 -2.94 -6.44 12.46
N ASP A 199 -1.77 -6.11 12.99
CA ASP A 199 -1.38 -4.74 13.26
C ASP A 199 -0.64 -4.12 12.07
N TRP A 200 -0.42 -2.82 12.12
CA TRP A 200 0.29 -2.08 11.12
C TRP A 200 1.78 -2.45 11.06
N VAL A 201 2.30 -2.56 9.87
CA VAL A 201 3.74 -2.65 9.62
C VAL A 201 4.28 -1.24 9.46
N ASP A 202 4.99 -0.74 10.45
CA ASP A 202 5.71 0.52 10.33
C ASP A 202 6.96 0.34 9.47
N VAL A 203 7.00 1.06 8.35
CA VAL A 203 8.19 1.15 7.49
C VAL A 203 9.06 2.30 7.93
N GLN A 204 8.45 3.43 8.24
CA GLN A 204 9.11 4.63 8.74
C GLN A 204 8.12 5.39 9.62
N GLU A 205 8.44 5.50 10.91
CA GLU A 205 7.58 6.12 11.92
C GLU A 205 7.10 7.51 11.49
N GLY A 206 5.78 7.74 11.60
CA GLY A 206 5.13 8.97 11.20
C GLY A 206 5.08 9.23 9.68
N PHE A 207 5.71 8.38 8.86
CA PHE A 207 5.81 8.58 7.41
C PHE A 207 5.10 7.55 6.57
N TYR A 208 5.27 6.26 6.91
CA TYR A 208 4.69 5.20 6.09
C TYR A 208 4.44 3.93 6.89
N LYS A 209 3.19 3.50 6.93
CA LYS A 209 2.78 2.21 7.49
C LYS A 209 1.76 1.53 6.57
N TYR A 210 1.68 0.20 6.64
CA TYR A 210 0.75 -0.57 5.84
C TYR A 210 0.24 -1.81 6.57
N GLN A 211 -0.87 -2.36 6.09
CA GLN A 211 -1.40 -3.69 6.43
C GLN A 211 -1.66 -4.47 5.14
N VAL A 212 -1.43 -5.78 5.16
CA VAL A 212 -1.77 -6.69 4.06
C VAL A 212 -2.43 -7.93 4.65
N TYR A 213 -3.65 -8.21 4.25
CA TYR A 213 -4.39 -9.36 4.73
C TYR A 213 -5.36 -9.88 3.67
N LEU A 214 -5.83 -11.13 3.88
CA LEU A 214 -6.88 -11.71 3.06
C LEU A 214 -8.21 -11.67 3.82
N LYS A 215 -9.26 -11.30 3.08
CA LYS A 215 -10.62 -11.25 3.59
C LYS A 215 -11.58 -11.59 2.45
N SER A 216 -12.39 -12.61 2.66
CA SER A 216 -13.40 -13.07 1.67
C SER A 216 -12.80 -13.37 0.28
N GLY A 217 -11.65 -14.05 0.24
CA GLY A 217 -10.97 -14.42 -1.02
C GLY A 217 -10.28 -13.25 -1.74
N GLN A 218 -10.25 -12.07 -1.15
CA GLN A 218 -9.60 -10.89 -1.71
C GLN A 218 -8.39 -10.48 -0.88
N ILE A 219 -7.40 -9.90 -1.55
CA ILE A 219 -6.24 -9.28 -0.90
C ILE A 219 -6.57 -7.81 -0.63
N TRP A 220 -6.42 -7.42 0.62
CA TRP A 220 -6.60 -6.06 1.09
C TRP A 220 -5.27 -5.47 1.48
N VAL A 221 -4.96 -4.31 0.94
CA VAL A 221 -3.79 -3.52 1.31
C VAL A 221 -4.23 -2.15 1.76
N LYS A 222 -3.96 -1.84 3.02
CA LYS A 222 -4.16 -0.51 3.58
C LYS A 222 -2.81 0.17 3.73
N MET A 223 -2.75 1.45 3.46
CA MET A 223 -1.54 2.27 3.58
C MET A 223 -1.88 3.59 4.24
N ILE A 224 -1.04 4.05 5.17
CA ILE A 224 -1.09 5.40 5.71
C ILE A 224 0.23 6.09 5.39
N ILE A 225 0.14 7.24 4.73
CA ILE A 225 1.29 8.02 4.28
C ILE A 225 1.30 9.35 5.04
N ARG A 226 2.42 9.65 5.71
CA ARG A 226 2.65 10.86 6.53
C ARG A 226 1.67 11.04 7.68
N ASP A 227 1.13 9.95 8.21
CA ASP A 227 0.05 9.97 9.22
C ASP A 227 -1.14 10.87 8.85
N PHE A 228 -1.34 11.03 7.55
CA PHE A 228 -2.25 12.02 6.97
C PHE A 228 -3.15 11.46 5.86
N LEU A 229 -2.61 10.70 4.92
CA LEU A 229 -3.34 10.12 3.81
C LEU A 229 -3.54 8.63 4.03
N TYR A 230 -4.79 8.20 4.08
CA TYR A 230 -5.20 6.80 4.06
C TYR A 230 -5.48 6.35 2.63
N CYS A 231 -5.03 5.17 2.28
CA CYS A 231 -5.34 4.52 1.02
C CYS A 231 -5.63 3.03 1.25
N GLU A 232 -6.65 2.54 0.57
CA GLU A 232 -7.05 1.13 0.58
C GLU A 232 -7.14 0.62 -0.86
N VAL A 233 -6.53 -0.52 -1.12
CA VAL A 233 -6.57 -1.20 -2.40
C VAL A 233 -7.03 -2.63 -2.19
N VAL A 234 -8.04 -3.04 -2.95
CA VAL A 234 -8.57 -4.40 -2.94
C VAL A 234 -8.22 -5.07 -4.27
N MET A 235 -7.74 -6.30 -4.18
CA MET A 235 -7.26 -7.07 -5.34
C MET A 235 -7.76 -8.49 -5.30
N THR A 236 -7.87 -9.12 -6.48
CA THR A 236 -8.04 -10.57 -6.65
C THR A 236 -6.79 -11.17 -7.29
N LEU A 237 -6.55 -12.45 -7.00
CA LEU A 237 -5.57 -13.25 -7.74
C LEU A 237 -6.33 -13.88 -8.91
N ASP A 238 -6.00 -13.49 -10.12
CA ASP A 238 -6.53 -14.14 -11.31
C ASP A 238 -5.54 -15.22 -11.78
N ASP A 239 -6.02 -16.47 -11.88
CA ASP A 239 -5.32 -17.49 -12.63
C ASP A 239 -5.39 -17.09 -14.12
N ILE A 240 -4.30 -16.62 -14.67
CA ILE A 240 -4.20 -16.52 -16.11
C ILE A 240 -4.17 -17.96 -16.61
N GLY A 241 -5.34 -18.44 -17.06
CA GLY A 241 -5.45 -19.74 -17.70
C GLY A 241 -4.35 -19.88 -18.75
N VAL A 242 -3.71 -21.04 -18.77
CA VAL A 242 -2.73 -21.40 -19.79
C VAL A 242 -3.34 -21.01 -21.13
N ARG A 243 -2.79 -20.00 -21.79
CA ARG A 243 -3.10 -19.72 -23.18
C ARG A 243 -2.39 -20.82 -23.96
N ASP A 244 -3.20 -21.82 -24.40
CA ASP A 244 -2.77 -22.86 -25.33
C ASP A 244 -2.14 -22.26 -26.60
#